data_7722773722eca834a452f4d389d60f4f
#
_entry.id   7722773722eca834a452f4d389d60f4f
#
_cell.length_a   1.000
_cell.length_b   1.000
_cell.length_c   1.000
_cell.angle_alpha   90.00
_cell.angle_beta   90.00
_cell.angle_gamma   90.00
#
_symmetry.space_group_name_H-M   'P 1'
#
loop_
_entity.id
_entity.type
_entity.pdbx_description
1 polymer ?
#
loop_
_entity_poly.entity_id
_entity_poly.type
_entity_poly.pdbx_seq_one_letter_code
_entity_poly.pdbx_strand_id
1 'polypeptide(L)'
;MTTAIPQPATAQPAASLPTAPQLPALPDTVLPGLTALTTALGIPRTVLASDEEIEYAWKDLPRELKQIPAPLRGELIARMCVAVSTGLFDGAMNYIWNAAILQLRTKVQNFGLPIVAQIVQSDFEEKHLLELQDSKLLDLCLKLNLVDEDGFFFLDQCRDVRNNFSAAHPTLGTVNDREFTTFLNRCVRYALADASSPKGVDIGAFISAVKGARFNGTQLAVWIQRLSETHDAQRQMLVGMTHGIYCDPNTPEPPRLNSLDICNALKARFTAATRSDLINRHSEYAAKGDEPRHTASLQFFEKLGLLTLLNESEQHAVFVKAIDRLWSVHNGTNNFYNEPPFAERLYELSQQGAVPETAQEQFVESVVCCYIGNGYGVCWAAEGNYQSMIRAFSPREIATMIRLAMSNTNMLGRRVSSITTCRSRFKTALGFIDSASVPSGVRADYDNFLK
;
A
#
# COMPACT_ATOMS: atom_id res chain seq x y z
N MET A 1 34.62 -33.85 23.61
CA MET A 1 33.21 -33.34 23.58
C MET A 1 32.80 -33.19 22.15
N THR A 2 32.08 -34.16 21.64
CA THR A 2 31.69 -34.28 20.24
C THR A 2 30.37 -33.54 20.04
N THR A 3 30.37 -32.46 19.30
CA THR A 3 29.17 -31.69 18.96
C THR A 3 28.36 -32.43 17.88
N ALA A 4 27.15 -32.87 18.23
CA ALA A 4 26.22 -33.48 17.31
C ALA A 4 25.65 -32.43 16.33
N ILE A 5 25.74 -32.75 15.05
CA ILE A 5 25.11 -31.99 13.94
C ILE A 5 23.60 -32.25 13.97
N PRO A 6 22.72 -31.24 13.96
CA PRO A 6 21.28 -31.49 13.90
C PRO A 6 20.87 -32.03 12.52
N GLN A 7 20.13 -33.13 12.53
CA GLN A 7 19.53 -33.73 11.34
C GLN A 7 18.48 -32.76 10.72
N PRO A 8 18.37 -32.71 9.37
CA PRO A 8 17.34 -31.93 8.72
C PRO A 8 15.94 -32.53 9.03
N ALA A 9 15.02 -31.63 9.35
CA ALA A 9 13.62 -31.99 9.60
C ALA A 9 13.03 -32.75 8.42
N THR A 10 12.49 -33.93 8.69
CA THR A 10 11.73 -34.74 7.73
C THR A 10 10.59 -33.93 7.15
N ALA A 11 10.52 -33.82 5.81
CA ALA A 11 9.42 -33.22 5.09
C ALA A 11 8.10 -33.89 5.50
N GLN A 12 7.12 -33.10 5.93
CA GLN A 12 5.77 -33.58 6.14
C GLN A 12 5.24 -34.20 4.84
N PRO A 13 4.59 -35.36 4.88
CA PRO A 13 3.99 -35.94 3.69
C PRO A 13 2.93 -34.98 3.14
N ALA A 14 2.98 -34.74 1.84
CA ALA A 14 1.98 -33.95 1.13
C ALA A 14 0.57 -34.49 1.46
N ALA A 15 -0.31 -33.61 1.94
CA ALA A 15 -1.69 -33.98 2.23
C ALA A 15 -2.29 -34.63 0.98
N SER A 16 -2.77 -35.86 1.10
CA SER A 16 -3.42 -36.57 0.00
C SER A 16 -4.62 -35.73 -0.47
N LEU A 17 -4.68 -35.45 -1.77
CA LEU A 17 -5.81 -34.75 -2.38
C LEU A 17 -7.12 -35.47 -2.00
N PRO A 18 -8.15 -34.74 -1.55
CA PRO A 18 -9.42 -35.38 -1.17
C PRO A 18 -9.99 -36.17 -2.34
N THR A 19 -10.48 -37.39 -2.05
CA THR A 19 -11.10 -38.26 -3.06
C THR A 19 -12.35 -37.55 -3.60
N ALA A 20 -12.56 -37.58 -4.92
CA ALA A 20 -13.78 -37.07 -5.52
C ALA A 20 -15.00 -37.82 -4.97
N PRO A 21 -16.07 -37.15 -4.55
CA PRO A 21 -17.27 -37.84 -4.12
C PRO A 21 -17.85 -38.63 -5.29
N GLN A 22 -18.21 -39.90 -5.05
CA GLN A 22 -18.95 -40.69 -6.03
C GLN A 22 -20.43 -40.28 -5.92
N LEU A 23 -20.92 -39.60 -6.97
CA LEU A 23 -22.35 -39.28 -7.03
C LEU A 23 -23.15 -40.46 -7.54
N PRO A 24 -24.36 -40.70 -6.98
CA PRO A 24 -25.27 -41.72 -7.50
C PRO A 24 -25.79 -41.34 -8.89
N ALA A 25 -26.34 -42.29 -9.62
CA ALA A 25 -27.06 -42.06 -10.90
C ALA A 25 -28.42 -41.39 -10.66
N LEU A 26 -28.41 -40.21 -10.01
CA LEU A 26 -29.61 -39.50 -9.61
C LEU A 26 -30.44 -39.01 -10.80
N PRO A 27 -29.86 -38.45 -11.87
CA PRO A 27 -30.62 -38.05 -13.05
C PRO A 27 -31.44 -39.21 -13.64
N ASP A 28 -30.84 -40.39 -13.81
CA ASP A 28 -31.52 -41.54 -14.40
C ASP A 28 -32.80 -41.96 -13.64
N THR A 29 -32.85 -41.71 -12.33
CA THR A 29 -34.01 -41.99 -11.50
C THR A 29 -35.02 -40.85 -11.47
N VAL A 30 -34.58 -39.61 -11.61
CA VAL A 30 -35.41 -38.39 -11.47
C VAL A 30 -36.04 -37.96 -12.80
N LEU A 31 -35.32 -38.08 -13.92
CA LEU A 31 -35.79 -37.61 -15.24
C LEU A 31 -37.17 -38.19 -15.66
N PRO A 32 -37.48 -39.49 -15.48
CA PRO A 32 -38.82 -40.00 -15.80
C PRO A 32 -39.94 -39.33 -14.97
N GLY A 33 -39.63 -39.03 -13.68
CA GLY A 33 -40.56 -38.36 -12.77
C GLY A 33 -40.83 -36.91 -13.18
N LEU A 34 -39.82 -36.21 -13.69
CA LEU A 34 -39.96 -34.81 -14.19
C LEU A 34 -40.87 -34.77 -15.40
N THR A 35 -40.74 -35.71 -16.33
CA THR A 35 -41.61 -35.81 -17.50
C THR A 35 -43.04 -36.10 -17.07
N ALA A 36 -43.26 -37.03 -16.13
CA ALA A 36 -44.59 -37.32 -15.59
C ALA A 36 -45.21 -36.10 -14.87
N LEU A 37 -44.39 -35.35 -14.09
CA LEU A 37 -44.84 -34.14 -13.39
C LEU A 37 -45.25 -33.05 -14.35
N THR A 38 -44.44 -32.71 -15.35
CA THR A 38 -44.75 -31.66 -16.34
C THR A 38 -45.98 -32.02 -17.16
N THR A 39 -46.12 -33.30 -17.50
CA THR A 39 -47.34 -33.84 -18.17
C THR A 39 -48.57 -33.68 -17.29
N ALA A 40 -48.51 -34.03 -16.01
CA ALA A 40 -49.62 -33.90 -15.07
C ALA A 40 -50.01 -32.44 -14.84
N LEU A 41 -49.06 -31.49 -14.92
CA LEU A 41 -49.31 -30.06 -14.81
C LEU A 41 -49.77 -29.42 -16.13
N GLY A 42 -49.75 -30.15 -17.25
CA GLY A 42 -50.11 -29.66 -18.56
C GLY A 42 -49.12 -28.62 -19.13
N ILE A 43 -47.88 -28.64 -18.67
CA ILE A 43 -46.78 -27.78 -19.12
C ILE A 43 -45.75 -28.54 -19.94
N PRO A 44 -45.09 -27.94 -20.93
CA PRO A 44 -44.11 -28.60 -21.75
C PRO A 44 -42.82 -28.97 -20.92
N ARG A 45 -42.20 -30.11 -21.21
CA ARG A 45 -40.91 -30.52 -20.56
C ARG A 45 -39.80 -29.49 -20.77
N THR A 46 -39.89 -28.71 -21.85
CA THR A 46 -38.90 -27.67 -22.20
C THR A 46 -38.85 -26.48 -21.26
N VAL A 47 -39.73 -26.39 -20.25
CA VAL A 47 -39.64 -25.37 -19.19
C VAL A 47 -38.49 -25.66 -18.23
N LEU A 48 -37.97 -26.91 -18.22
CA LEU A 48 -36.75 -27.31 -17.50
C LEU A 48 -35.61 -27.53 -18.51
N ALA A 49 -34.38 -27.57 -18.02
CA ALA A 49 -33.24 -27.93 -18.86
C ALA A 49 -33.43 -29.29 -19.55
N SER A 50 -32.83 -29.47 -20.71
CA SER A 50 -32.87 -30.75 -21.43
C SER A 50 -32.19 -31.85 -20.64
N ASP A 51 -32.56 -33.09 -20.93
CA ASP A 51 -31.96 -34.25 -20.28
C ASP A 51 -30.45 -34.34 -20.55
N GLU A 52 -30.02 -33.92 -21.75
CA GLU A 52 -28.61 -33.86 -22.16
C GLU A 52 -27.84 -32.81 -21.34
N GLU A 53 -28.38 -31.60 -21.15
CA GLU A 53 -27.76 -30.56 -20.31
C GLU A 53 -27.63 -31.01 -18.85
N ILE A 54 -28.66 -31.70 -18.31
CA ILE A 54 -28.63 -32.26 -16.95
C ILE A 54 -27.51 -33.27 -16.81
N GLU A 55 -27.40 -34.19 -17.78
CA GLU A 55 -26.35 -35.20 -17.79
C GLU A 55 -24.95 -34.60 -17.85
N TYR A 56 -24.71 -33.59 -18.70
CA TYR A 56 -23.43 -32.92 -18.80
C TYR A 56 -23.06 -32.23 -17.48
N ALA A 57 -23.97 -31.43 -16.94
CA ALA A 57 -23.72 -30.77 -15.65
C ALA A 57 -23.46 -31.77 -14.53
N TRP A 58 -24.21 -32.90 -14.50
CA TRP A 58 -24.03 -33.93 -13.50
C TRP A 58 -22.67 -34.64 -13.58
N LYS A 59 -22.19 -34.89 -14.78
CA LYS A 59 -20.87 -35.51 -15.03
C LYS A 59 -19.72 -34.61 -14.58
N ASP A 60 -19.88 -33.30 -14.64
CA ASP A 60 -18.85 -32.32 -14.25
C ASP A 60 -18.81 -32.08 -12.72
N LEU A 61 -19.92 -32.32 -12.00
CA LEU A 61 -20.01 -32.08 -10.55
C LEU A 61 -18.89 -32.72 -9.73
N PRO A 62 -18.52 -34.02 -9.91
CA PRO A 62 -17.50 -34.67 -9.08
C PRO A 62 -16.15 -33.97 -9.14
N ARG A 63 -15.80 -33.38 -10.30
CA ARG A 63 -14.57 -32.63 -10.49
C ARG A 63 -14.55 -31.38 -9.62
N GLU A 64 -15.62 -30.62 -9.59
CA GLU A 64 -15.74 -29.39 -8.83
C GLU A 64 -15.89 -29.68 -7.33
N LEU A 65 -16.74 -30.63 -6.97
CA LEU A 65 -16.96 -31.06 -5.58
C LEU A 65 -15.69 -31.59 -4.92
N LYS A 66 -14.78 -32.22 -5.69
CA LYS A 66 -13.49 -32.69 -5.17
C LYS A 66 -12.66 -31.53 -4.57
N GLN A 67 -12.77 -30.33 -5.11
CA GLN A 67 -12.03 -29.15 -4.68
C GLN A 67 -12.62 -28.54 -3.40
N ILE A 68 -13.88 -28.83 -3.06
CA ILE A 68 -14.51 -28.33 -1.84
C ILE A 68 -14.07 -29.21 -0.66
N PRO A 69 -13.52 -28.64 0.42
CA PRO A 69 -13.21 -29.37 1.65
C PRO A 69 -14.43 -30.15 2.19
N ALA A 70 -14.21 -31.35 2.71
CA ALA A 70 -15.30 -32.19 3.20
C ALA A 70 -16.23 -31.50 4.23
N PRO A 71 -15.73 -30.70 5.18
CA PRO A 71 -16.59 -29.97 6.13
C PRO A 71 -17.52 -28.93 5.48
N LEU A 72 -17.18 -28.44 4.29
CA LEU A 72 -17.98 -27.44 3.55
C LEU A 72 -19.00 -28.07 2.60
N ARG A 73 -18.96 -29.42 2.42
CA ARG A 73 -19.93 -30.15 1.60
C ARG A 73 -21.23 -30.42 2.37
N GLY A 74 -21.80 -29.34 2.94
CA GLY A 74 -23.00 -29.40 3.77
C GLY A 74 -24.30 -29.29 2.99
N GLU A 75 -25.34 -28.82 3.68
CA GLU A 75 -26.73 -28.76 3.20
C GLU A 75 -26.86 -27.98 1.87
N LEU A 76 -26.22 -26.83 1.72
CA LEU A 76 -26.33 -26.00 0.50
C LEU A 76 -25.75 -26.73 -0.72
N ILE A 77 -24.64 -27.47 -0.54
CA ILE A 77 -24.05 -28.25 -1.63
C ILE A 77 -24.96 -29.43 -2.01
N ALA A 78 -25.55 -30.10 -1.02
CA ALA A 78 -26.53 -31.17 -1.30
C ALA A 78 -27.75 -30.65 -2.06
N ARG A 79 -28.30 -29.50 -1.64
CA ARG A 79 -29.43 -28.83 -2.33
C ARG A 79 -29.07 -28.43 -3.74
N MET A 80 -27.85 -27.88 -3.95
CA MET A 80 -27.34 -27.59 -5.28
C MET A 80 -27.32 -28.82 -6.17
N CYS A 81 -26.77 -29.96 -5.68
CA CYS A 81 -26.74 -31.21 -6.46
C CYS A 81 -28.17 -31.69 -6.83
N VAL A 82 -29.13 -31.61 -5.91
CA VAL A 82 -30.53 -31.95 -6.21
C VAL A 82 -31.10 -31.03 -7.29
N ALA A 83 -30.89 -29.73 -7.19
CA ALA A 83 -31.33 -28.76 -8.19
C ALA A 83 -30.73 -29.07 -9.58
N VAL A 84 -29.43 -29.41 -9.65
CA VAL A 84 -28.78 -29.83 -10.90
C VAL A 84 -29.43 -31.09 -11.48
N SER A 85 -29.68 -32.12 -10.66
CA SER A 85 -30.28 -33.39 -11.13
C SER A 85 -31.71 -33.22 -11.69
N THR A 86 -32.36 -32.09 -11.37
CA THR A 86 -33.70 -31.73 -11.85
C THR A 86 -33.71 -30.68 -12.93
N GLY A 87 -32.53 -30.20 -13.35
CA GLY A 87 -32.40 -29.15 -14.37
C GLY A 87 -32.76 -27.73 -13.90
N LEU A 88 -32.78 -27.46 -12.60
CA LEU A 88 -33.05 -26.19 -11.99
C LEU A 88 -31.70 -25.44 -11.76
N PHE A 89 -30.99 -25.11 -12.85
CA PHE A 89 -29.68 -24.49 -12.79
C PHE A 89 -29.68 -23.11 -12.15
N ASP A 90 -30.71 -22.32 -12.38
CA ASP A 90 -30.95 -21.03 -11.75
C ASP A 90 -31.11 -21.13 -10.23
N GLY A 91 -31.79 -22.17 -9.74
CA GLY A 91 -31.88 -22.50 -8.33
C GLY A 91 -30.55 -23.01 -7.77
N ALA A 92 -29.84 -23.87 -8.53
CA ALA A 92 -28.53 -24.39 -8.14
C ALA A 92 -27.50 -23.27 -7.95
N MET A 93 -27.51 -22.24 -8.80
CA MET A 93 -26.67 -21.03 -8.66
C MET A 93 -26.88 -20.32 -7.32
N ASN A 94 -28.10 -20.18 -6.86
CA ASN A 94 -28.37 -19.58 -5.55
C ASN A 94 -27.78 -20.37 -4.39
N TYR A 95 -27.87 -21.70 -4.43
CA TYR A 95 -27.32 -22.55 -3.37
C TYR A 95 -25.81 -22.46 -3.30
N ILE A 96 -25.10 -22.57 -4.44
CA ILE A 96 -23.65 -22.50 -4.43
C ILE A 96 -23.14 -21.10 -4.10
N TRP A 97 -23.82 -20.04 -4.55
CA TRP A 97 -23.50 -18.66 -4.18
C TRP A 97 -23.64 -18.43 -2.68
N ASN A 98 -24.73 -18.86 -2.09
CA ASN A 98 -24.94 -18.74 -0.65
C ASN A 98 -23.86 -19.52 0.14
N ALA A 99 -23.43 -20.70 -0.33
CA ALA A 99 -22.32 -21.43 0.28
C ALA A 99 -21.01 -20.62 0.19
N ALA A 100 -20.72 -20.00 -0.96
CA ALA A 100 -19.54 -19.17 -1.16
C ALA A 100 -19.56 -17.93 -0.24
N ILE A 101 -20.67 -17.21 -0.16
CA ILE A 101 -20.83 -16.03 0.72
C ILE A 101 -20.69 -16.39 2.19
N LEU A 102 -21.29 -17.48 2.65
CA LEU A 102 -21.14 -17.95 4.03
C LEU A 102 -19.67 -18.28 4.35
N GLN A 103 -18.97 -18.94 3.43
CA GLN A 103 -17.56 -19.26 3.60
C GLN A 103 -16.69 -17.98 3.64
N LEU A 104 -16.96 -16.99 2.80
CA LEU A 104 -16.25 -15.71 2.84
C LEU A 104 -16.49 -14.99 4.18
N ARG A 105 -17.72 -14.97 4.68
CA ARG A 105 -18.01 -14.42 6.02
C ARG A 105 -17.25 -15.16 7.12
N THR A 106 -17.20 -16.49 7.06
CA THR A 106 -16.41 -17.30 8.00
C THR A 106 -14.92 -16.96 7.92
N LYS A 107 -14.37 -16.78 6.72
CA LYS A 107 -12.97 -16.33 6.55
C LYS A 107 -12.72 -14.97 7.22
N VAL A 108 -13.63 -14.00 7.07
CA VAL A 108 -13.55 -12.68 7.74
C VAL A 108 -13.65 -12.82 9.27
N GLN A 109 -14.54 -13.65 9.80
CA GLN A 109 -14.63 -13.93 11.24
C GLN A 109 -13.34 -14.54 11.79
N ASN A 110 -12.79 -15.55 11.09
CA ASN A 110 -11.54 -16.20 11.48
C ASN A 110 -10.33 -15.28 11.39
N PHE A 111 -10.37 -14.27 10.52
CA PHE A 111 -9.37 -13.24 10.42
C PHE A 111 -9.32 -12.35 11.67
N GLY A 112 -10.43 -12.14 12.34
CA GLY A 112 -10.57 -11.41 13.58
C GLY A 112 -11.32 -10.08 13.44
N LEU A 113 -12.58 -10.05 13.87
CA LEU A 113 -13.43 -8.84 13.83
C LEU A 113 -12.80 -7.58 14.46
N PRO A 114 -12.05 -7.66 15.58
CA PRO A 114 -11.38 -6.47 16.14
C PRO A 114 -10.36 -5.83 15.20
N ILE A 115 -9.76 -6.61 14.30
CA ILE A 115 -8.81 -6.11 13.29
C ILE A 115 -9.60 -5.49 12.14
N VAL A 116 -10.66 -6.14 11.71
CA VAL A 116 -11.59 -5.64 10.69
C VAL A 116 -12.18 -4.28 11.12
N ALA A 117 -12.52 -4.13 12.40
CA ALA A 117 -13.02 -2.88 12.96
C ALA A 117 -12.05 -1.71 12.79
N GLN A 118 -10.75 -1.94 12.83
CA GLN A 118 -9.74 -0.89 12.59
C GLN A 118 -9.66 -0.44 11.11
N ILE A 119 -10.19 -1.24 10.19
CA ILE A 119 -10.09 -1.04 8.75
C ILE A 119 -11.36 -0.40 8.17
N VAL A 120 -12.53 -0.84 8.68
CA VAL A 120 -13.83 -0.45 8.14
C VAL A 120 -14.43 0.70 8.95
N GLN A 121 -14.70 0.44 10.23
CA GLN A 121 -15.24 1.40 11.21
C GLN A 121 -15.04 0.85 12.62
N SER A 122 -14.85 1.72 13.59
CA SER A 122 -14.41 1.37 14.96
C SER A 122 -15.39 0.46 15.74
N ASP A 123 -16.65 0.39 15.34
CA ASP A 123 -17.73 -0.39 15.96
C ASP A 123 -18.16 -1.58 15.12
N PHE A 124 -17.33 -2.06 14.17
CA PHE A 124 -17.65 -3.19 13.32
C PHE A 124 -17.72 -4.50 14.12
N GLU A 125 -18.92 -5.09 14.14
CA GLU A 125 -19.23 -6.31 14.88
C GLU A 125 -19.78 -7.40 13.94
N GLU A 126 -20.03 -8.60 14.47
CA GLU A 126 -20.56 -9.74 13.71
C GLU A 126 -21.89 -9.41 13.00
N LYS A 127 -22.80 -8.69 13.66
CA LYS A 127 -24.06 -8.27 13.05
C LYS A 127 -23.84 -7.46 11.76
N HIS A 128 -22.85 -6.54 11.76
CA HIS A 128 -22.54 -5.72 10.60
C HIS A 128 -21.99 -6.59 9.45
N LEU A 129 -21.18 -7.62 9.78
CA LEU A 129 -20.69 -8.58 8.78
C LEU A 129 -21.83 -9.36 8.14
N LEU A 130 -22.84 -9.78 8.93
CA LEU A 130 -24.01 -10.52 8.43
C LEU A 130 -24.90 -9.65 7.53
N GLU A 131 -25.01 -8.35 7.82
CA GLU A 131 -25.80 -7.38 7.08
C GLU A 131 -25.06 -6.81 5.84
N LEU A 132 -23.76 -7.06 5.69
CA LEU A 132 -23.02 -6.59 4.52
C LEU A 132 -23.62 -7.14 3.23
N GLN A 133 -23.87 -6.24 2.29
CA GLN A 133 -24.18 -6.61 0.90
C GLN A 133 -23.02 -7.40 0.28
N ASP A 134 -23.34 -8.34 -0.61
CA ASP A 134 -22.34 -9.23 -1.23
C ASP A 134 -21.19 -8.44 -1.88
N SER A 135 -21.46 -7.32 -2.56
CA SER A 135 -20.42 -6.46 -3.16
C SER A 135 -19.45 -5.88 -2.12
N LYS A 136 -19.97 -5.47 -0.97
CA LYS A 136 -19.15 -4.93 0.13
C LYS A 136 -18.36 -6.01 0.85
N LEU A 137 -18.92 -7.21 0.93
CA LEU A 137 -18.19 -8.37 1.47
C LEU A 137 -17.03 -8.76 0.55
N LEU A 138 -17.21 -8.78 -0.77
CA LEU A 138 -16.14 -9.05 -1.73
C LEU A 138 -15.03 -8.00 -1.65
N ASP A 139 -15.36 -6.70 -1.59
CA ASP A 139 -14.41 -5.60 -1.40
C ASP A 139 -13.62 -5.75 -0.09
N LEU A 140 -14.30 -6.12 0.99
CA LEU A 140 -13.66 -6.39 2.28
C LEU A 140 -12.70 -7.60 2.18
N CYS A 141 -13.12 -8.70 1.57
CA CYS A 141 -12.29 -9.88 1.39
C CYS A 141 -11.03 -9.59 0.56
N LEU A 142 -11.14 -8.76 -0.48
CA LEU A 142 -9.99 -8.28 -1.25
C LEU A 142 -9.03 -7.46 -0.38
N LYS A 143 -9.53 -6.50 0.38
CA LYS A 143 -8.72 -5.66 1.29
C LYS A 143 -8.01 -6.48 2.36
N LEU A 144 -8.66 -7.53 2.86
CA LEU A 144 -8.09 -8.44 3.85
C LEU A 144 -7.16 -9.50 3.23
N ASN A 145 -7.01 -9.55 1.92
CA ASN A 145 -6.28 -10.60 1.18
C ASN A 145 -6.85 -12.02 1.42
N LEU A 146 -8.14 -12.12 1.65
CA LEU A 146 -8.86 -13.39 1.74
C LEU A 146 -9.30 -13.91 0.37
N VAL A 147 -9.32 -13.01 -0.60
CA VAL A 147 -9.54 -13.24 -2.02
C VAL A 147 -8.54 -12.36 -2.78
N ASP A 148 -7.91 -12.88 -3.82
CA ASP A 148 -7.02 -12.13 -4.70
C ASP A 148 -7.79 -11.29 -5.74
N GLU A 149 -7.09 -10.49 -6.55
CA GLU A 149 -7.70 -9.63 -7.55
C GLU A 149 -8.49 -10.41 -8.61
N ASP A 150 -7.96 -11.56 -9.05
CA ASP A 150 -8.65 -12.46 -10.00
C ASP A 150 -9.93 -13.02 -9.37
N GLY A 151 -9.85 -13.49 -8.13
CA GLY A 151 -10.99 -14.02 -7.38
C GLY A 151 -12.06 -12.96 -7.16
N PHE A 152 -11.66 -11.74 -6.80
CA PHE A 152 -12.60 -10.62 -6.69
C PHE A 152 -13.33 -10.37 -8.00
N PHE A 153 -12.60 -10.25 -9.10
CA PHE A 153 -13.17 -10.02 -10.43
C PHE A 153 -14.17 -11.11 -10.84
N PHE A 154 -13.78 -12.39 -10.69
CA PHE A 154 -14.66 -13.49 -11.10
C PHE A 154 -15.86 -13.70 -10.18
N LEU A 155 -15.70 -13.47 -8.87
CA LEU A 155 -16.83 -13.55 -7.93
C LEU A 155 -17.78 -12.36 -8.11
N ASP A 156 -17.31 -11.17 -8.44
CA ASP A 156 -18.18 -10.04 -8.75
C ASP A 156 -19.00 -10.27 -10.02
N GLN A 157 -18.42 -10.87 -11.05
CA GLN A 157 -19.17 -11.35 -12.21
C GLN A 157 -20.23 -12.42 -11.83
N CYS A 158 -19.89 -13.37 -10.95
CA CYS A 158 -20.87 -14.34 -10.45
C CYS A 158 -22.02 -13.65 -9.72
N ARG A 159 -21.74 -12.65 -8.91
CA ARG A 159 -22.79 -11.83 -8.26
C ARG A 159 -23.74 -11.20 -9.27
N ASP A 160 -23.20 -10.62 -10.34
CA ASP A 160 -24.00 -9.99 -11.38
C ASP A 160 -24.83 -11.03 -12.15
N VAL A 161 -24.25 -12.17 -12.50
CA VAL A 161 -25.01 -13.28 -13.14
C VAL A 161 -26.12 -13.76 -12.22
N ARG A 162 -25.84 -14.01 -10.94
CA ARG A 162 -26.86 -14.45 -9.98
C ARG A 162 -27.98 -13.40 -9.83
N ASN A 163 -27.66 -12.13 -9.82
CA ASN A 163 -28.67 -11.08 -9.67
C ASN A 163 -29.58 -10.93 -10.89
N ASN A 164 -29.12 -11.31 -12.07
CA ASN A 164 -29.86 -11.12 -13.31
C ASN A 164 -30.52 -12.40 -13.86
N PHE A 165 -30.00 -13.59 -13.52
CA PHE A 165 -30.42 -14.85 -14.16
C PHE A 165 -30.88 -15.92 -13.16
N SER A 166 -30.82 -15.69 -11.85
CA SER A 166 -31.26 -16.70 -10.89
C SER A 166 -32.75 -16.73 -10.69
N ALA A 167 -33.24 -17.81 -10.08
CA ALA A 167 -34.65 -17.98 -9.70
C ALA A 167 -35.22 -16.83 -8.85
N ALA A 168 -34.38 -16.03 -8.21
CA ALA A 168 -34.77 -14.84 -7.46
C ALA A 168 -35.11 -13.64 -8.37
N HIS A 169 -34.62 -13.62 -9.63
CA HIS A 169 -34.79 -12.54 -10.60
C HIS A 169 -34.99 -13.10 -12.02
N PRO A 170 -36.12 -13.73 -12.34
CA PRO A 170 -36.30 -14.55 -13.53
C PRO A 170 -36.54 -13.75 -14.83
N THR A 171 -36.03 -12.55 -14.98
CA THR A 171 -36.44 -11.62 -16.04
C THR A 171 -35.55 -11.61 -17.29
N LEU A 172 -34.37 -12.22 -17.29
CA LEU A 172 -33.38 -12.02 -18.37
C LEU A 172 -33.01 -13.28 -19.18
N GLY A 173 -33.57 -14.46 -18.88
CA GLY A 173 -33.32 -15.67 -19.64
C GLY A 173 -33.13 -16.91 -18.81
N THR A 174 -32.76 -18.01 -19.47
CA THR A 174 -32.48 -19.32 -18.82
C THR A 174 -30.99 -19.57 -18.71
N VAL A 175 -30.56 -20.19 -17.63
CA VAL A 175 -29.18 -20.63 -17.40
C VAL A 175 -29.01 -22.04 -18.00
N ASN A 176 -28.02 -22.25 -18.85
CA ASN A 176 -27.68 -23.55 -19.39
C ASN A 176 -26.60 -24.27 -18.53
N ASP A 177 -26.28 -25.52 -18.88
CA ASP A 177 -25.29 -26.34 -18.18
C ASP A 177 -23.89 -25.69 -18.11
N ARG A 178 -23.43 -25.07 -19.19
CA ARG A 178 -22.10 -24.45 -19.27
C ARG A 178 -21.98 -23.19 -18.42
N GLU A 179 -23.02 -22.36 -18.45
CA GLU A 179 -23.09 -21.16 -17.62
C GLU A 179 -23.11 -21.55 -16.13
N PHE A 180 -23.90 -22.57 -15.76
CA PHE A 180 -23.93 -23.08 -14.40
C PHE A 180 -22.56 -23.67 -13.99
N THR A 181 -21.94 -24.53 -14.82
CA THR A 181 -20.66 -25.16 -14.50
C THR A 181 -19.55 -24.12 -14.37
N THR A 182 -19.55 -23.08 -15.23
CA THR A 182 -18.60 -21.96 -15.10
C THR A 182 -18.80 -21.20 -13.80
N PHE A 183 -20.03 -20.90 -13.44
CA PHE A 183 -20.38 -20.23 -12.19
C PHE A 183 -19.95 -21.06 -10.98
N LEU A 184 -20.26 -22.37 -10.98
CA LEU A 184 -19.86 -23.31 -9.95
C LEU A 184 -18.33 -23.33 -9.77
N ASN A 185 -17.59 -23.48 -10.87
CA ASN A 185 -16.12 -23.50 -10.85
C ASN A 185 -15.54 -22.22 -10.20
N ARG A 186 -16.06 -21.05 -10.53
CA ARG A 186 -15.62 -19.78 -9.94
C ARG A 186 -15.90 -19.73 -8.44
N CYS A 187 -17.11 -20.06 -8.01
CA CYS A 187 -17.46 -20.10 -6.58
C CYS A 187 -16.59 -21.11 -5.81
N VAL A 188 -16.36 -22.28 -6.39
CA VAL A 188 -15.49 -23.30 -5.79
C VAL A 188 -14.06 -22.78 -5.69
N ARG A 189 -13.49 -22.37 -6.78
CA ARG A 189 -12.08 -21.99 -6.87
C ARG A 189 -11.71 -20.81 -5.95
N TYR A 190 -12.53 -19.76 -5.92
CA TYR A 190 -12.17 -18.52 -5.27
C TYR A 190 -12.77 -18.32 -3.87
N ALA A 191 -13.81 -19.06 -3.52
CA ALA A 191 -14.43 -18.94 -2.21
C ALA A 191 -14.35 -20.22 -1.36
N LEU A 192 -14.63 -21.40 -1.94
CA LEU A 192 -14.83 -22.64 -1.19
C LEU A 192 -13.60 -23.55 -1.13
N ALA A 193 -12.76 -23.60 -2.17
CA ALA A 193 -11.57 -24.40 -2.14
C ALA A 193 -10.59 -23.88 -1.11
N ASP A 194 -9.86 -24.79 -0.44
CA ASP A 194 -8.61 -24.47 0.25
C ASP A 194 -7.53 -24.16 -0.81
N ALA A 195 -7.78 -23.13 -1.60
CA ALA A 195 -6.73 -22.56 -2.41
C ALA A 195 -5.63 -22.12 -1.45
N SER A 196 -4.39 -22.39 -1.78
CA SER A 196 -3.22 -21.81 -1.10
C SER A 196 -3.57 -20.37 -0.77
N SER A 197 -3.55 -20.04 0.53
CA SER A 197 -3.85 -18.67 1.00
C SER A 197 -3.21 -17.67 0.07
N PRO A 198 -3.94 -16.67 -0.44
CA PRO A 198 -3.36 -15.65 -1.28
C PRO A 198 -2.04 -15.18 -0.67
N LYS A 199 -1.02 -14.94 -1.47
CA LYS A 199 0.25 -14.41 -0.98
C LYS A 199 -0.05 -13.16 -0.17
N GLY A 200 0.26 -13.17 1.09
CA GLY A 200 -0.06 -12.08 1.98
C GLY A 200 0.46 -12.31 3.40
N VAL A 201 0.20 -11.37 4.27
CA VAL A 201 0.57 -11.47 5.68
C VAL A 201 -0.67 -11.50 6.55
N ASP A 202 -0.59 -12.27 7.64
CA ASP A 202 -1.53 -12.11 8.74
C ASP A 202 -1.39 -10.72 9.33
N ILE A 203 -2.44 -9.90 9.20
CA ILE A 203 -2.44 -8.51 9.63
C ILE A 203 -2.26 -8.40 11.15
N GLY A 204 -2.90 -9.32 11.91
CA GLY A 204 -2.79 -9.33 13.36
C GLY A 204 -1.36 -9.60 13.81
N ALA A 205 -0.72 -10.62 13.25
CA ALA A 205 0.67 -10.94 13.51
C ALA A 205 1.60 -9.79 13.12
N PHE A 206 1.37 -9.16 11.96
CA PHE A 206 2.15 -8.01 11.50
C PHE A 206 2.03 -6.81 12.45
N ILE A 207 0.82 -6.39 12.77
CA ILE A 207 0.59 -5.23 13.66
C ILE A 207 1.12 -5.49 15.06
N SER A 208 0.97 -6.72 15.57
CA SER A 208 1.55 -7.12 16.85
C SER A 208 3.08 -7.03 16.83
N ALA A 209 3.71 -7.48 15.75
CA ALA A 209 5.16 -7.39 15.56
C ALA A 209 5.64 -5.94 15.46
N VAL A 210 4.95 -5.09 14.68
CA VAL A 210 5.28 -3.65 14.55
C VAL A 210 5.18 -2.94 15.90
N LYS A 211 4.14 -3.22 16.69
CA LYS A 211 3.92 -2.62 18.02
C LYS A 211 4.82 -3.18 19.11
N GLY A 212 5.54 -4.26 18.83
CA GLY A 212 6.45 -4.91 19.76
C GLY A 212 7.81 -4.22 19.90
N ALA A 213 8.83 -5.02 20.22
CA ALA A 213 10.21 -4.57 20.33
C ALA A 213 10.77 -4.08 18.99
N ARG A 214 11.89 -3.34 19.06
CA ARG A 214 12.62 -2.90 17.86
C ARG A 214 13.03 -4.08 17.00
N PHE A 215 12.72 -4.05 15.70
CA PHE A 215 13.15 -5.08 14.77
C PHE A 215 14.67 -5.14 14.65
N ASN A 216 15.19 -6.35 14.66
CA ASN A 216 16.55 -6.57 14.17
C ASN A 216 16.53 -6.70 12.63
N GLY A 217 17.72 -6.68 12.01
CA GLY A 217 17.83 -6.72 10.55
C GLY A 217 17.17 -7.95 9.91
N THR A 218 17.22 -9.12 10.54
CA THR A 218 16.61 -10.35 10.03
C THR A 218 15.08 -10.30 10.10
N GLN A 219 14.52 -9.84 11.22
CA GLN A 219 13.08 -9.68 11.37
C GLN A 219 12.52 -8.67 10.38
N LEU A 220 13.20 -7.54 10.22
CA LEU A 220 12.82 -6.51 9.24
C LEU A 220 12.83 -7.08 7.81
N ALA A 221 13.89 -7.78 7.42
CA ALA A 221 14.00 -8.38 6.09
C ALA A 221 12.88 -9.39 5.80
N VAL A 222 12.53 -10.24 6.78
CA VAL A 222 11.41 -11.19 6.64
C VAL A 222 10.08 -10.49 6.42
N TRP A 223 9.80 -9.41 7.18
CA TRP A 223 8.56 -8.66 7.01
C TRP A 223 8.53 -7.91 5.67
N ILE A 224 9.64 -7.28 5.26
CA ILE A 224 9.73 -6.61 3.95
C ILE A 224 9.47 -7.59 2.82
N GLN A 225 10.08 -8.78 2.85
CA GLN A 225 9.84 -9.81 1.85
C GLN A 225 8.36 -10.20 1.78
N ARG A 226 7.75 -10.56 2.91
CA ARG A 226 6.33 -10.93 2.98
C ARG A 226 5.41 -9.83 2.45
N LEU A 227 5.62 -8.59 2.89
CA LEU A 227 4.84 -7.44 2.45
C LEU A 227 5.04 -7.13 0.95
N SER A 228 6.23 -7.40 0.42
CA SER A 228 6.52 -7.24 -1.01
C SER A 228 5.79 -8.28 -1.87
N GLU A 229 5.44 -9.41 -1.32
CA GLU A 229 4.71 -10.51 -1.98
C GLU A 229 3.19 -10.36 -1.88
N THR A 230 2.68 -9.44 -1.03
CA THR A 230 1.24 -9.15 -0.94
C THR A 230 0.77 -8.36 -2.15
N HIS A 231 -0.52 -8.49 -2.49
CA HIS A 231 -1.10 -7.62 -3.51
C HIS A 231 -1.26 -6.17 -3.03
N ASP A 232 -1.45 -5.26 -3.98
CA ASP A 232 -1.40 -3.82 -3.73
C ASP A 232 -2.45 -3.34 -2.73
N ALA A 233 -3.66 -3.90 -2.74
CA ALA A 233 -4.73 -3.49 -1.82
C ALA A 233 -4.37 -3.78 -0.35
N GLN A 234 -3.79 -4.95 -0.03
CA GLN A 234 -3.35 -5.26 1.33
C GLN A 234 -2.15 -4.39 1.72
N ARG A 235 -1.19 -4.21 0.81
CA ARG A 235 -0.01 -3.37 1.07
C ARG A 235 -0.40 -1.92 1.35
N GLN A 236 -1.31 -1.34 0.56
CA GLN A 236 -1.86 0.01 0.81
C GLN A 236 -2.44 0.13 2.21
N MET A 237 -3.30 -0.82 2.59
CA MET A 237 -3.92 -0.84 3.92
C MET A 237 -2.87 -0.90 5.03
N LEU A 238 -1.88 -1.81 4.92
CA LEU A 238 -0.83 -1.99 5.93
C LEU A 238 0.07 -0.76 6.05
N VAL A 239 0.38 -0.09 4.94
CA VAL A 239 1.10 1.19 4.94
C VAL A 239 0.29 2.26 5.65
N GLY A 240 -1.01 2.38 5.40
CA GLY A 240 -1.90 3.30 6.12
C GLY A 240 -1.95 3.02 7.63
N MET A 241 -1.98 1.75 8.03
CA MET A 241 -1.95 1.36 9.46
C MET A 241 -0.60 1.70 10.11
N THR A 242 0.52 1.42 9.46
CA THR A 242 1.86 1.76 9.97
C THR A 242 2.08 3.27 10.06
N HIS A 243 1.57 4.05 9.09
CA HIS A 243 1.53 5.51 9.19
C HIS A 243 0.75 5.97 10.43
N GLY A 244 -0.44 5.38 10.67
CA GLY A 244 -1.23 5.68 11.87
C GLY A 244 -0.48 5.38 13.19
N ILE A 245 0.23 4.24 13.26
CA ILE A 245 1.08 3.86 14.42
C ILE A 245 2.20 4.89 14.62
N TYR A 246 2.86 5.30 13.52
CA TYR A 246 3.92 6.31 13.58
C TYR A 246 3.41 7.65 14.11
N CYS A 247 2.24 8.07 13.66
CA CYS A 247 1.67 9.39 13.99
C CYS A 247 1.02 9.46 15.37
N ASP A 248 0.67 8.33 15.98
CA ASP A 248 0.03 8.33 17.30
C ASP A 248 1.01 8.83 18.37
N PRO A 249 0.70 9.96 19.09
CA PRO A 249 1.59 10.54 20.10
C PRO A 249 1.84 9.58 21.28
N ASN A 250 0.95 8.62 21.54
CA ASN A 250 1.08 7.64 22.62
C ASN A 250 1.95 6.42 22.21
N THR A 251 2.33 6.31 20.95
CA THR A 251 3.16 5.20 20.48
C THR A 251 4.61 5.38 20.94
N PRO A 252 5.20 4.38 21.65
CA PRO A 252 6.61 4.41 22.03
C PRO A 252 7.56 4.45 20.80
N GLU A 253 8.84 4.78 21.07
CA GLU A 253 9.84 4.92 20.01
C GLU A 253 10.05 3.63 19.17
N PRO A 254 10.19 2.40 19.75
CA PRO A 254 10.45 1.21 18.95
C PRO A 254 9.38 0.92 17.88
N PRO A 255 8.06 0.93 18.16
CA PRO A 255 7.01 0.83 17.15
C PRO A 255 7.05 1.94 16.08
N ARG A 256 7.37 3.17 16.47
CA ARG A 256 7.50 4.28 15.50
C ARG A 256 8.63 4.04 14.51
N LEU A 257 9.78 3.59 15.00
CA LEU A 257 10.93 3.26 14.16
C LEU A 257 10.67 2.03 13.29
N ASN A 258 9.99 0.99 13.83
CA ASN A 258 9.58 -0.17 13.04
C ASN A 258 8.67 0.23 11.88
N SER A 259 7.69 1.11 12.14
CA SER A 259 6.76 1.64 11.14
C SER A 259 7.50 2.41 10.04
N LEU A 260 8.45 3.25 10.44
CA LEU A 260 9.26 4.04 9.50
C LEU A 260 10.12 3.15 8.60
N ASP A 261 10.81 2.16 9.17
CA ASP A 261 11.69 1.26 8.41
C ASP A 261 10.92 0.41 7.39
N ILE A 262 9.76 -0.13 7.80
CA ILE A 262 8.87 -0.87 6.89
C ILE A 262 8.44 0.03 5.73
N CYS A 263 7.93 1.22 6.02
CA CYS A 263 7.46 2.13 4.97
C CYS A 263 8.60 2.62 4.07
N ASN A 264 9.78 2.90 4.64
CA ASN A 264 10.96 3.29 3.86
C ASN A 264 11.39 2.20 2.88
N ALA A 265 11.38 0.94 3.31
CA ALA A 265 11.72 -0.20 2.44
C ALA A 265 10.67 -0.42 1.33
N LEU A 266 9.40 -0.09 1.58
CA LEU A 266 8.30 -0.30 0.65
C LEU A 266 7.99 0.92 -0.23
N LYS A 267 8.55 2.10 0.04
CA LYS A 267 8.17 3.37 -0.64
C LYS A 267 8.25 3.32 -2.16
N ALA A 268 9.22 2.57 -2.71
CA ALA A 268 9.36 2.40 -4.16
C ALA A 268 8.16 1.62 -4.79
N ARG A 269 7.39 0.91 -3.97
CA ARG A 269 6.20 0.14 -4.37
C ARG A 269 4.89 0.86 -4.05
N PHE A 270 4.94 2.11 -3.58
CA PHE A 270 3.73 2.88 -3.30
C PHE A 270 3.02 3.22 -4.61
N THR A 271 1.82 2.69 -4.76
CA THR A 271 0.93 3.02 -5.87
C THR A 271 0.39 4.45 -5.74
N ALA A 272 -0.25 4.97 -6.78
CA ALA A 272 -0.94 6.25 -6.71
C ALA A 272 -2.01 6.25 -5.60
N ALA A 273 -2.73 5.14 -5.43
CA ALA A 273 -3.74 4.97 -4.38
C ALA A 273 -3.11 5.02 -2.96
N THR A 274 -1.96 4.35 -2.75
CA THR A 274 -1.23 4.40 -1.47
C THR A 274 -0.79 5.82 -1.14
N ARG A 275 -0.24 6.54 -2.12
CA ARG A 275 0.21 7.94 -1.93
C ARG A 275 -0.97 8.86 -1.61
N SER A 276 -2.08 8.71 -2.35
CA SER A 276 -3.30 9.48 -2.08
C SER A 276 -3.87 9.22 -0.69
N ASP A 277 -3.89 7.96 -0.22
CA ASP A 277 -4.35 7.62 1.13
C ASP A 277 -3.50 8.29 2.22
N LEU A 278 -2.17 8.27 2.05
CA LEU A 278 -1.25 8.94 2.99
C LEU A 278 -1.47 10.47 3.03
N ILE A 279 -1.62 11.11 1.86
CA ILE A 279 -1.92 12.55 1.76
C ILE A 279 -3.25 12.87 2.42
N ASN A 280 -4.29 12.08 2.16
CA ASN A 280 -5.61 12.27 2.75
C ASN A 280 -5.57 12.19 4.28
N ARG A 281 -4.88 11.19 4.84
CA ARG A 281 -4.68 11.05 6.30
C ARG A 281 -3.93 12.22 6.90
N HIS A 282 -2.88 12.70 6.23
CA HIS A 282 -2.13 13.87 6.64
C HIS A 282 -3.02 15.13 6.68
N SER A 283 -3.77 15.38 5.60
CA SER A 283 -4.71 16.50 5.50
C SER A 283 -5.86 16.39 6.51
N GLU A 284 -6.30 15.17 6.82
CA GLU A 284 -7.34 14.92 7.82
C GLU A 284 -6.88 15.30 9.24
N TYR A 285 -5.62 15.04 9.60
CA TYR A 285 -5.06 15.48 10.88
C TYR A 285 -5.05 17.01 10.98
N ALA A 286 -4.64 17.71 9.91
CA ALA A 286 -4.71 19.17 9.86
C ALA A 286 -6.14 19.69 9.96
N ALA A 287 -7.08 19.12 9.21
CA ALA A 287 -8.49 19.53 9.22
C ALA A 287 -9.18 19.31 10.57
N LYS A 288 -8.76 18.30 11.33
CA LYS A 288 -9.25 18.03 12.69
C LYS A 288 -8.56 18.85 13.78
N GLY A 289 -7.54 19.63 13.45
CA GLY A 289 -6.72 20.36 14.43
C GLY A 289 -5.87 19.43 15.32
N ASP A 290 -5.58 18.21 14.87
CA ASP A 290 -4.73 17.26 15.60
C ASP A 290 -3.24 17.56 15.33
N GLU A 291 -2.75 18.65 15.91
CA GLU A 291 -1.38 19.13 15.74
C GLU A 291 -0.29 18.07 16.06
N PRO A 292 -0.41 17.24 17.11
CA PRO A 292 0.60 16.22 17.37
C PRO A 292 0.71 15.18 16.24
N ARG A 293 -0.43 14.68 15.73
CA ARG A 293 -0.43 13.73 14.62
C ARG A 293 -0.05 14.38 13.30
N HIS A 294 -0.49 15.60 13.04
CA HIS A 294 -0.11 16.34 11.85
C HIS A 294 1.41 16.56 11.78
N THR A 295 2.02 17.02 12.90
CA THR A 295 3.48 17.21 12.99
C THR A 295 4.23 15.88 12.80
N ALA A 296 3.76 14.80 13.41
CA ALA A 296 4.37 13.48 13.23
C ALA A 296 4.24 12.97 11.80
N SER A 297 3.11 13.20 11.16
CA SER A 297 2.89 12.85 9.75
C SER A 297 3.82 13.64 8.83
N LEU A 298 3.99 14.94 9.05
CA LEU A 298 4.96 15.76 8.31
C LEU A 298 6.39 15.20 8.44
N GLN A 299 6.80 14.82 9.66
CA GLN A 299 8.10 14.16 9.88
C GLN A 299 8.21 12.81 9.16
N PHE A 300 7.11 12.05 9.07
CA PHE A 300 7.07 10.80 8.34
C PHE A 300 7.34 11.02 6.84
N PHE A 301 6.68 12.00 6.21
CA PHE A 301 6.94 12.36 4.82
C PHE A 301 8.38 12.83 4.60
N GLU A 302 8.92 13.66 5.50
CA GLU A 302 10.32 14.12 5.46
C GLU A 302 11.29 12.94 5.50
N LYS A 303 11.14 12.03 6.50
CA LYS A 303 12.05 10.90 6.69
C LYS A 303 11.97 9.85 5.58
N LEU A 304 10.83 9.73 4.91
CA LEU A 304 10.67 8.84 3.76
C LEU A 304 11.16 9.47 2.43
N GLY A 305 11.48 10.76 2.41
CA GLY A 305 11.80 11.46 1.17
C GLY A 305 10.58 11.68 0.27
N LEU A 306 9.41 11.90 0.85
CA LEU A 306 8.13 12.03 0.16
C LEU A 306 7.50 13.43 0.30
N LEU A 307 8.28 14.43 0.71
CA LEU A 307 7.79 15.81 0.89
C LEU A 307 7.17 16.40 -0.37
N THR A 308 7.64 16.00 -1.55
CA THR A 308 7.09 16.44 -2.84
C THR A 308 5.65 16.01 -3.09
N LEU A 309 5.12 15.12 -2.26
CA LEU A 309 3.70 14.74 -2.30
C LEU A 309 2.80 15.74 -1.56
N LEU A 310 3.37 16.56 -0.67
CA LEU A 310 2.65 17.57 0.10
C LEU A 310 2.52 18.88 -0.69
N ASN A 311 1.65 19.76 -0.21
CA ASN A 311 1.48 21.07 -0.85
C ASN A 311 2.72 21.96 -0.67
N GLU A 312 2.85 22.98 -1.53
CA GLU A 312 4.01 23.86 -1.57
C GLU A 312 4.20 24.64 -0.26
N SER A 313 3.12 25.01 0.44
CA SER A 313 3.20 25.71 1.72
C SER A 313 3.82 24.85 2.82
N GLU A 314 3.50 23.56 2.86
CA GLU A 314 4.08 22.61 3.81
C GLU A 314 5.56 22.34 3.49
N GLN A 315 5.89 22.16 2.21
CA GLN A 315 7.27 22.05 1.76
C GLN A 315 8.08 23.28 2.15
N HIS A 316 7.56 24.49 1.87
CA HIS A 316 8.16 25.76 2.26
C HIS A 316 8.44 25.80 3.78
N ALA A 317 7.46 25.48 4.60
CA ALA A 317 7.62 25.50 6.06
C ALA A 317 8.74 24.55 6.56
N VAL A 318 8.88 23.37 5.95
CA VAL A 318 9.97 22.43 6.28
C VAL A 318 11.32 22.98 5.89
N PHE A 319 11.46 23.53 4.67
CA PHE A 319 12.71 24.11 4.19
C PHE A 319 13.12 25.32 5.00
N VAL A 320 12.22 26.29 5.22
CA VAL A 320 12.51 27.48 6.03
C VAL A 320 12.94 27.10 7.43
N LYS A 321 12.24 26.17 8.08
CA LYS A 321 12.62 25.71 9.42
C LYS A 321 14.01 25.06 9.45
N ALA A 322 14.39 24.30 8.42
CA ALA A 322 15.72 23.70 8.33
C ALA A 322 16.80 24.78 8.09
N ILE A 323 16.53 25.75 7.21
CA ILE A 323 17.41 26.88 6.90
C ILE A 323 17.63 27.74 8.16
N ASP A 324 16.56 28.11 8.86
CA ASP A 324 16.63 28.93 10.07
C ASP A 324 17.44 28.25 11.18
N ARG A 325 17.27 26.95 11.32
CA ARG A 325 18.04 26.13 12.28
C ARG A 325 19.53 26.12 11.93
N LEU A 326 19.89 25.85 10.67
CA LEU A 326 21.26 25.91 10.21
C LEU A 326 21.84 27.32 10.43
N TRP A 327 21.11 28.36 10.02
CA TRP A 327 21.53 29.72 10.16
C TRP A 327 21.74 30.16 11.61
N SER A 328 20.84 29.77 12.50
CA SER A 328 20.96 30.04 13.94
C SER A 328 22.20 29.37 14.53
N VAL A 329 22.49 28.13 14.17
CA VAL A 329 23.67 27.41 14.64
C VAL A 329 24.96 28.01 14.05
N HIS A 330 24.97 28.36 12.75
CA HIS A 330 26.10 28.95 12.07
C HIS A 330 26.55 30.30 12.70
N ASN A 331 25.61 31.07 13.22
CA ASN A 331 25.86 32.32 13.89
C ASN A 331 25.97 32.21 15.42
N GLY A 332 25.81 31.02 15.97
CA GLY A 332 25.86 30.73 17.40
C GLY A 332 27.27 30.46 17.94
N THR A 333 27.35 30.25 19.24
CA THR A 333 28.57 29.80 19.92
C THR A 333 28.89 28.36 19.57
N ASN A 334 30.18 27.99 19.38
CA ASN A 334 30.62 26.65 18.98
C ASN A 334 30.00 26.15 17.66
N ASN A 335 29.70 27.08 16.75
CA ASN A 335 29.06 26.81 15.47
C ASN A 335 29.73 25.66 14.69
N PHE A 336 31.05 25.63 14.59
CA PHE A 336 31.77 24.62 13.79
C PHE A 336 31.62 23.18 14.31
N TYR A 337 31.29 22.98 15.59
CA TYR A 337 31.00 21.67 16.16
C TYR A 337 29.54 21.29 16.03
N ASN A 338 28.64 22.25 16.06
CA ASN A 338 27.19 22.04 16.10
C ASN A 338 26.54 22.05 14.71
N GLU A 339 27.20 22.63 13.70
CA GLU A 339 26.67 22.85 12.34
C GLU A 339 26.45 21.58 11.50
N PRO A 340 27.32 20.53 11.57
CA PRO A 340 27.25 19.40 10.66
C PRO A 340 25.90 18.70 10.56
N PRO A 341 25.19 18.35 11.64
CA PRO A 341 23.91 17.65 11.54
C PRO A 341 22.80 18.51 10.91
N PHE A 342 22.88 19.83 11.02
CA PHE A 342 21.92 20.75 10.39
C PHE A 342 22.22 20.95 8.90
N ALA A 343 23.50 20.96 8.52
CA ALA A 343 23.94 20.98 7.14
C ALA A 343 23.56 19.69 6.41
N GLU A 344 23.78 18.54 7.04
CA GLU A 344 23.38 17.23 6.52
C GLU A 344 21.87 17.16 6.29
N ARG A 345 21.08 17.56 7.27
CA ARG A 345 19.62 17.61 7.13
C ARG A 345 19.15 18.48 5.96
N LEU A 346 19.73 19.68 5.81
CA LEU A 346 19.37 20.58 4.71
C LEU A 346 19.78 19.99 3.35
N TYR A 347 20.93 19.33 3.30
CA TYR A 347 21.37 18.59 2.12
C TYR A 347 20.40 17.47 1.77
N GLU A 348 20.03 16.63 2.74
CA GLU A 348 19.05 15.54 2.52
C GLU A 348 17.72 16.08 2.00
N LEU A 349 17.20 17.18 2.56
CA LEU A 349 15.99 17.82 2.07
C LEU A 349 16.13 18.29 0.62
N SER A 350 17.27 18.88 0.25
CA SER A 350 17.52 19.36 -1.12
C SER A 350 17.63 18.21 -2.14
N GLN A 351 17.88 16.98 -1.70
CA GLN A 351 17.90 15.79 -2.56
C GLN A 351 16.50 15.19 -2.80
N GLN A 352 15.51 15.57 -2.00
CA GLN A 352 14.14 15.03 -2.11
C GLN A 352 13.31 15.72 -3.20
N GLY A 353 13.70 16.90 -3.63
CA GLY A 353 13.00 17.66 -4.66
C GLY A 353 13.57 19.08 -4.82
N ALA A 354 13.00 19.84 -5.72
CA ALA A 354 13.38 21.24 -5.89
C ALA A 354 13.04 22.06 -4.64
N VAL A 355 13.94 22.96 -4.26
CA VAL A 355 13.68 23.91 -3.19
C VAL A 355 12.50 24.80 -3.59
N PRO A 356 11.45 24.94 -2.74
CA PRO A 356 10.32 25.80 -3.02
C PRO A 356 10.75 27.21 -3.41
N GLU A 357 10.13 27.78 -4.44
CA GLU A 357 10.50 29.07 -4.98
C GLU A 357 10.57 30.17 -3.91
N THR A 358 9.63 30.14 -2.98
CA THR A 358 9.51 31.09 -1.86
C THR A 358 10.58 30.92 -0.77
N ALA A 359 11.29 29.79 -0.72
CA ALA A 359 12.41 29.53 0.20
C ALA A 359 13.78 29.64 -0.48
N GLN A 360 13.82 29.78 -1.79
CA GLN A 360 15.04 29.63 -2.60
C GLN A 360 16.13 30.68 -2.27
N GLU A 361 15.74 31.95 -2.07
CA GLU A 361 16.70 33.01 -1.74
C GLU A 361 17.38 32.77 -0.39
N GLN A 362 16.60 32.42 0.64
CA GLN A 362 17.13 32.09 1.96
C GLN A 362 18.01 30.84 1.94
N PHE A 363 17.63 29.85 1.14
CA PHE A 363 18.38 28.59 0.95
C PHE A 363 19.76 28.94 0.35
N VAL A 364 19.80 29.65 -0.77
CA VAL A 364 21.06 30.03 -1.46
C VAL A 364 21.94 30.85 -0.55
N GLU A 365 21.41 31.90 0.12
CA GLU A 365 22.17 32.74 1.03
C GLU A 365 22.78 31.94 2.16
N SER A 366 21.98 31.09 2.83
CA SER A 366 22.44 30.31 3.97
C SER A 366 23.49 29.26 3.59
N VAL A 367 23.27 28.52 2.51
CA VAL A 367 24.23 27.49 2.03
C VAL A 367 25.57 28.12 1.67
N VAL A 368 25.53 29.20 0.90
CA VAL A 368 26.76 29.87 0.44
C VAL A 368 27.47 30.57 1.59
N CYS A 369 26.76 31.26 2.49
CA CYS A 369 27.35 31.88 3.68
C CYS A 369 27.99 30.85 4.63
N CYS A 370 27.35 29.68 4.84
CA CYS A 370 27.93 28.63 5.65
C CYS A 370 29.18 28.05 4.99
N TYR A 371 29.18 27.87 3.67
CA TYR A 371 30.34 27.41 2.91
C TYR A 371 31.52 28.39 2.97
N ILE A 372 31.29 29.69 2.71
CA ILE A 372 32.37 30.68 2.72
C ILE A 372 32.85 31.03 4.12
N GLY A 373 32.04 30.73 5.14
CA GLY A 373 32.35 30.99 6.55
C GLY A 373 32.12 32.42 6.98
N ASN A 374 32.73 32.78 8.09
CA ASN A 374 32.68 34.10 8.68
C ASN A 374 34.12 34.57 9.04
N GLY A 375 34.26 35.67 9.75
CA GLY A 375 35.57 36.20 10.14
C GLY A 375 36.37 35.30 11.10
N TYR A 376 35.74 34.26 11.66
CA TYR A 376 36.36 33.31 12.61
C TYR A 376 36.72 31.96 11.97
N GLY A 377 36.25 31.67 10.75
CA GLY A 377 36.57 30.42 10.04
C GLY A 377 35.37 29.76 9.37
N VAL A 378 35.48 28.45 9.15
CA VAL A 378 34.50 27.58 8.46
C VAL A 378 34.30 26.26 9.20
N CYS A 379 33.15 25.65 9.02
CA CYS A 379 32.87 24.28 9.47
C CYS A 379 33.37 23.27 8.43
N TRP A 380 34.60 22.76 8.61
CA TRP A 380 35.20 21.78 7.69
C TRP A 380 34.41 20.47 7.63
N ALA A 381 33.82 20.05 8.75
CA ALA A 381 33.07 18.80 8.82
C ALA A 381 31.76 18.84 8.01
N ALA A 382 31.20 20.03 7.74
CA ALA A 382 29.99 20.21 6.91
C ALA A 382 30.29 20.61 5.46
N GLU A 383 31.56 20.84 5.13
CA GLU A 383 31.96 21.42 3.83
C GLU A 383 31.46 20.60 2.64
N GLY A 384 31.53 19.26 2.72
CA GLY A 384 31.09 18.35 1.66
C GLY A 384 29.59 18.49 1.33
N ASN A 385 28.76 18.73 2.34
CA ASN A 385 27.32 18.95 2.16
C ASN A 385 27.05 20.25 1.41
N TYR A 386 27.74 21.34 1.78
CA TYR A 386 27.58 22.63 1.09
C TYR A 386 28.09 22.58 -0.35
N GLN A 387 29.24 21.94 -0.59
CA GLN A 387 29.74 21.78 -1.97
C GLN A 387 28.76 20.99 -2.84
N SER A 388 28.16 19.94 -2.29
CA SER A 388 27.19 19.14 -3.01
C SER A 388 25.92 19.91 -3.34
N MET A 389 25.41 20.73 -2.40
CA MET A 389 24.27 21.61 -2.63
C MET A 389 24.58 22.67 -3.68
N ILE A 390 25.75 23.34 -3.62
CA ILE A 390 26.16 24.40 -4.59
C ILE A 390 26.31 23.79 -5.99
N ARG A 391 26.88 22.59 -6.14
CA ARG A 391 26.98 21.90 -7.44
C ARG A 391 25.63 21.60 -8.05
N ALA A 392 24.62 21.36 -7.22
CA ALA A 392 23.27 21.03 -7.64
C ALA A 392 22.39 22.27 -7.91
N PHE A 393 22.90 23.48 -7.73
CA PHE A 393 22.12 24.72 -7.95
C PHE A 393 21.55 24.79 -9.37
N SER A 394 20.26 25.00 -9.46
CA SER A 394 19.58 25.32 -10.70
C SER A 394 20.06 26.69 -11.29
N PRO A 395 19.86 26.96 -12.57
CA PRO A 395 20.21 28.25 -13.17
C PRO A 395 19.64 29.46 -12.41
N ARG A 396 18.46 29.31 -11.82
CA ARG A 396 17.81 30.33 -11.00
C ARG A 396 18.54 30.55 -9.66
N GLU A 397 18.94 29.50 -9.00
CA GLU A 397 19.73 29.58 -7.76
C GLU A 397 21.12 30.12 -7.99
N ILE A 398 21.76 29.79 -9.12
CA ILE A 398 23.02 30.39 -9.55
C ILE A 398 22.86 31.90 -9.75
N ALA A 399 21.82 32.34 -10.45
CA ALA A 399 21.55 33.76 -10.65
C ALA A 399 21.31 34.46 -9.30
N THR A 400 20.60 33.82 -8.38
CA THR A 400 20.37 34.38 -7.03
C THR A 400 21.65 34.45 -6.23
N MET A 401 22.52 33.43 -6.24
CA MET A 401 23.84 33.45 -5.60
C MET A 401 24.69 34.64 -6.05
N ILE A 402 24.77 34.87 -7.36
CA ILE A 402 25.58 35.98 -7.93
C ILE A 402 24.98 37.34 -7.56
N ARG A 403 23.65 37.51 -7.69
CA ARG A 403 22.96 38.74 -7.31
C ARG A 403 23.13 39.09 -5.84
N LEU A 404 23.02 38.12 -4.95
CA LEU A 404 23.23 38.29 -3.52
C LEU A 404 24.68 38.70 -3.23
N ALA A 405 25.66 38.10 -3.88
CA ALA A 405 27.08 38.44 -3.70
C ALA A 405 27.44 39.87 -4.17
N MET A 406 26.70 40.41 -5.15
CA MET A 406 26.85 41.78 -5.64
C MET A 406 26.19 42.84 -4.73
N SER A 407 25.28 42.43 -3.88
CA SER A 407 24.46 43.32 -3.05
C SER A 407 25.05 43.46 -1.63
N ASN A 408 25.26 44.67 -1.15
CA ASN A 408 25.71 44.93 0.22
C ASN A 408 24.56 44.96 1.25
N THR A 409 23.32 44.64 0.85
CA THR A 409 22.17 44.68 1.74
C THR A 409 21.97 43.34 2.51
N ASN A 410 22.50 42.25 1.99
CA ASN A 410 22.42 40.90 2.56
C ASN A 410 23.76 40.48 3.19
N MET A 411 23.75 39.33 3.91
CA MET A 411 24.94 38.83 4.62
C MET A 411 26.00 38.31 3.66
N LEU A 412 25.59 37.60 2.56
CA LEU A 412 26.52 37.06 1.58
C LEU A 412 27.36 38.18 0.94
N GLY A 413 26.72 39.21 0.43
CA GLY A 413 27.43 40.31 -0.20
C GLY A 413 28.35 41.06 0.76
N ARG A 414 27.92 41.31 2.03
CA ARG A 414 28.79 41.88 3.05
C ARG A 414 30.03 41.06 3.33
N ARG A 415 29.91 39.73 3.45
CA ARG A 415 31.05 38.83 3.69
C ARG A 415 32.00 38.81 2.50
N VAL A 416 31.47 38.71 1.28
CA VAL A 416 32.26 38.71 0.04
C VAL A 416 32.97 40.06 -0.18
N SER A 417 32.34 41.19 0.16
CA SER A 417 32.95 42.50 -0.02
C SER A 417 33.99 42.86 1.06
N SER A 418 33.77 42.45 2.33
CA SER A 418 34.56 42.95 3.47
C SER A 418 35.57 41.92 4.03
N ILE A 419 35.41 40.60 3.75
CA ILE A 419 36.25 39.56 4.32
C ILE A 419 37.02 38.82 3.21
N THR A 420 38.34 39.01 3.13
CA THR A 420 39.18 38.45 2.06
C THR A 420 39.12 36.92 1.97
N THR A 421 39.09 36.20 3.11
CA THR A 421 38.96 34.76 3.15
C THR A 421 37.62 34.28 2.60
N CYS A 422 36.53 34.98 2.94
CA CYS A 422 35.19 34.66 2.39
C CYS A 422 35.13 34.94 0.88
N ARG A 423 35.75 36.00 0.38
CA ARG A 423 35.86 36.28 -1.06
C ARG A 423 36.62 35.18 -1.79
N SER A 424 37.76 34.74 -1.26
CA SER A 424 38.53 33.64 -1.86
C SER A 424 37.73 32.34 -1.90
N ARG A 425 37.01 32.01 -0.84
CA ARG A 425 36.14 30.83 -0.80
C ARG A 425 34.92 30.98 -1.71
N PHE A 426 34.38 32.18 -1.87
CA PHE A 426 33.31 32.43 -2.83
C PHE A 426 33.75 32.16 -4.27
N LYS A 427 34.97 32.60 -4.64
CA LYS A 427 35.60 32.28 -5.92
C LYS A 427 35.75 30.76 -6.10
N THR A 428 36.13 30.03 -5.06
CA THR A 428 36.19 28.58 -5.07
C THR A 428 34.79 27.95 -5.27
N ALA A 429 33.76 28.48 -4.59
CA ALA A 429 32.38 28.03 -4.73
C ALA A 429 31.84 28.20 -6.18
N LEU A 430 32.18 29.30 -6.85
CA LEU A 430 31.85 29.49 -8.26
C LEU A 430 32.49 28.42 -9.16
N GLY A 431 33.66 27.90 -8.79
CA GLY A 431 34.32 26.80 -9.51
C GLY A 431 33.60 25.46 -9.41
N PHE A 432 32.63 25.29 -8.52
CA PHE A 432 31.80 24.06 -8.45
C PHE A 432 30.65 24.07 -9.45
N ILE A 433 30.31 25.25 -9.98
CA ILE A 433 29.17 25.44 -10.88
C ILE A 433 29.64 25.13 -12.31
N ASP A 434 28.84 24.34 -13.03
CA ASP A 434 29.06 24.18 -14.46
C ASP A 434 28.82 25.53 -15.15
N SER A 435 29.87 26.02 -15.81
CA SER A 435 29.83 27.33 -16.51
C SER A 435 28.72 27.39 -17.57
N ALA A 436 28.33 26.25 -18.17
CA ALA A 436 27.23 26.19 -19.13
C ALA A 436 25.86 26.47 -18.49
N SER A 437 25.71 26.20 -17.20
CA SER A 437 24.47 26.41 -16.44
C SER A 437 24.29 27.87 -15.95
N VAL A 438 25.30 28.75 -16.11
CA VAL A 438 25.22 30.14 -15.67
C VAL A 438 24.34 30.95 -16.62
N PRO A 439 23.24 31.57 -16.13
CA PRO A 439 22.35 32.39 -16.97
C PRO A 439 23.05 33.61 -17.56
N SER A 440 22.67 33.96 -18.80
CA SER A 440 23.25 35.09 -19.54
C SER A 440 23.13 36.41 -18.78
N GLY A 441 22.03 36.63 -18.03
CA GLY A 441 21.78 37.83 -17.28
C GLY A 441 22.75 38.09 -16.11
N VAL A 442 23.52 37.09 -15.67
CA VAL A 442 24.51 37.21 -14.58
C VAL A 442 25.91 36.75 -15.01
N ARG A 443 26.06 36.41 -16.27
CA ARG A 443 27.31 35.86 -16.82
C ARG A 443 28.51 36.79 -16.65
N ALA A 444 28.35 38.09 -16.94
CA ALA A 444 29.41 39.08 -16.80
C ALA A 444 29.91 39.20 -15.36
N ASP A 445 28.99 39.19 -14.39
CA ASP A 445 29.32 39.25 -12.95
C ASP A 445 30.02 37.98 -12.48
N TYR A 446 29.54 36.78 -12.94
CA TYR A 446 30.21 35.52 -12.68
C TYR A 446 31.66 35.51 -13.16
N ASP A 447 31.90 35.93 -14.42
CA ASP A 447 33.24 35.98 -15.00
C ASP A 447 34.15 37.02 -14.29
N ASN A 448 33.56 38.13 -13.77
CA ASN A 448 34.28 39.13 -12.98
C ASN A 448 34.72 38.59 -11.61
N PHE A 449 33.91 37.77 -10.93
CA PHE A 449 34.32 37.15 -9.68
C PHE A 449 35.44 36.10 -9.86
N LEU A 450 35.56 35.48 -11.03
CA LEU A 450 36.59 34.48 -11.34
C LEU A 450 37.96 35.12 -11.69
N LYS A 451 37.99 36.40 -12.06
CA LYS A 451 39.24 37.16 -12.25
C LYS A 451 39.84 37.54 -10.91
#